data_d426de59bbc848fa4e492e5c8f63a4e4
#
_entry.id   d426de59bbc848fa4e492e5c8f63a4e4
#
_cell.length_a   1.000
_cell.length_b   1.000
_cell.length_c   1.000
_cell.angle_alpha   90.00
_cell.angle_beta   90.00
_cell.angle_gamma   90.00
#
_symmetry.space_group_name_H-M   'P 1'
#
loop_
_entity.id
_entity.type
_entity.pdbx_description
1 polymer ?
#
loop_
_entity_poly.entity_id
_entity_poly.type
_entity_poly.pdbx_seq_one_letter_code
_entity_poly.pdbx_strand_id
1 'polypeptide(L)'
;PPQVDGEVLQATATDAAGNTSVTSSVTAPDIDGGDTTPPEAPTNLVIGLAGSQLSGRGEAGSTVQVRDAAGNILATGTVAADGTFVIALDPAVNDGSTLQVTLTDAAGNVSQPGSVTSADLLPPAQPTDLALADGVTFTGRGEPGATVQVRDAAGNLIGTGVVGADGLFSLTLSPAQANGEALDVRLVDAAGNASAPLQFDAPDITPPEAVTNITVGADGLALSGRGEPGATVEVRDANGTVIGTGVVGANGTFLIDLAPAAQPGEQLSLVQTDPSGNASVATEYDVPLTTAPDSPSNLAINADGTTLTGTAPAGTRVEVHDANGTLIGSAIANADGSFSIELNPAQANGELLDVVAIDDGGVSSLPAQITAPDITAPAAPTELAVSADGSVITGRAEPGSTVRIVAADGTELGTAVVGPTG
;
A
#
# COMPACT_ATOMS: atom_id res chain seq x y z
N PRO A 1 -64.28 49.35 3.90
CA PRO A 1 -63.11 49.90 4.60
C PRO A 1 -62.15 50.51 3.60
N PRO A 2 -61.34 51.52 3.94
CA PRO A 2 -60.26 51.98 3.09
C PRO A 2 -59.31 50.84 2.83
N GLN A 3 -58.80 50.76 1.63
CA GLN A 3 -57.76 49.76 1.25
C GLN A 3 -56.43 50.51 1.29
N VAL A 4 -55.57 50.21 2.24
CA VAL A 4 -54.41 51.06 2.62
C VAL A 4 -53.11 50.29 2.83
N ASP A 5 -53.09 48.99 2.55
CA ASP A 5 -51.98 48.06 2.87
C ASP A 5 -51.29 47.55 1.59
N GLY A 6 -51.33 48.29 0.51
CA GLY A 6 -50.70 47.89 -0.75
C GLY A 6 -51.43 46.77 -1.51
N GLU A 7 -52.66 46.41 -1.11
CA GLU A 7 -53.41 45.35 -1.78
C GLU A 7 -53.68 45.64 -3.24
N VAL A 8 -53.68 44.60 -4.07
CA VAL A 8 -54.08 44.69 -5.47
C VAL A 8 -55.60 44.60 -5.57
N LEU A 9 -56.23 45.69 -5.85
CA LEU A 9 -57.68 45.76 -6.05
C LEU A 9 -58.00 45.45 -7.52
N GLN A 10 -59.03 44.65 -7.72
CA GLN A 10 -59.54 44.29 -9.03
C GLN A 10 -60.91 44.94 -9.26
N ALA A 11 -61.10 45.57 -10.38
CA ALA A 11 -62.35 46.19 -10.75
C ALA A 11 -62.80 45.67 -12.11
N THR A 12 -64.11 45.41 -12.18
CA THR A 12 -64.84 45.13 -13.41
C THR A 12 -66.03 46.07 -13.53
N ALA A 13 -66.38 46.46 -14.71
CA ALA A 13 -67.57 47.16 -14.96
C ALA A 13 -68.59 46.25 -15.62
N THR A 14 -69.88 46.33 -15.19
CA THR A 14 -70.98 45.57 -15.78
C THR A 14 -72.01 46.55 -16.31
N ASP A 15 -72.43 46.43 -17.55
CA ASP A 15 -73.45 47.27 -18.18
C ASP A 15 -74.88 46.86 -17.76
N ALA A 16 -75.83 47.64 -18.15
CA ALA A 16 -77.24 47.40 -17.81
C ALA A 16 -77.84 46.10 -18.46
N ALA A 17 -77.12 45.49 -19.42
CA ALA A 17 -77.47 44.26 -20.10
C ALA A 17 -76.80 43.05 -19.47
N GLY A 18 -75.92 43.22 -18.45
CA GLY A 18 -75.22 42.17 -17.72
C GLY A 18 -73.85 41.78 -18.31
N ASN A 19 -73.35 42.51 -19.32
CA ASN A 19 -72.00 42.21 -19.86
C ASN A 19 -70.94 42.79 -18.92
N THR A 20 -69.95 41.99 -18.57
CA THR A 20 -68.90 42.39 -17.66
C THR A 20 -67.59 42.62 -18.44
N SER A 21 -66.86 43.68 -18.14
CA SER A 21 -65.58 44.03 -18.74
C SER A 21 -64.49 43.02 -18.29
N VAL A 22 -63.39 43.07 -19.01
CA VAL A 22 -62.11 42.48 -18.49
C VAL A 22 -61.77 43.16 -17.18
N THR A 23 -61.10 42.43 -16.31
CA THR A 23 -60.62 42.90 -14.99
C THR A 23 -59.47 43.89 -15.19
N SER A 24 -59.55 45.07 -14.58
CA SER A 24 -58.42 45.99 -14.37
C SER A 24 -57.99 45.92 -12.92
N SER A 25 -56.70 46.03 -12.69
CA SER A 25 -56.14 46.05 -11.35
C SER A 25 -55.47 47.38 -11.01
N VAL A 26 -55.58 47.78 -9.77
CA VAL A 26 -54.84 48.94 -9.19
C VAL A 26 -54.34 48.52 -7.82
N THR A 27 -53.14 48.94 -7.49
CA THR A 27 -52.57 48.72 -6.16
C THR A 27 -53.00 49.88 -5.26
N ALA A 28 -53.56 49.57 -4.07
CA ALA A 28 -53.90 50.59 -3.07
C ALA A 28 -52.59 51.23 -2.54
N PRO A 29 -52.61 52.51 -2.13
CA PRO A 29 -51.48 53.07 -1.43
C PRO A 29 -51.28 52.36 -0.07
N ASP A 30 -50.06 52.11 0.30
CA ASP A 30 -49.66 51.67 1.62
C ASP A 30 -49.49 52.92 2.52
N ILE A 31 -50.47 53.23 3.36
CA ILE A 31 -50.53 54.45 4.18
C ILE A 31 -50.60 54.20 5.71
N ASP A 32 -50.68 52.95 6.15
CA ASP A 32 -50.82 52.66 7.60
C ASP A 32 -49.60 52.04 8.24
N GLY A 33 -48.45 52.17 7.70
CA GLY A 33 -47.19 51.82 8.38
C GLY A 33 -46.41 50.67 7.81
N GLY A 34 -46.76 50.25 6.58
CA GLY A 34 -45.99 49.26 5.86
C GLY A 34 -46.48 47.81 6.02
N ASP A 35 -46.17 46.97 5.08
CA ASP A 35 -46.40 45.55 5.15
C ASP A 35 -45.61 44.97 6.37
N THR A 36 -46.36 44.32 7.27
CA THR A 36 -45.79 43.68 8.47
C THR A 36 -45.87 42.15 8.39
N THR A 37 -46.30 41.61 7.25
CA THR A 37 -46.46 40.18 7.01
C THR A 37 -45.19 39.59 6.43
N PRO A 38 -44.43 38.79 7.20
CA PRO A 38 -43.21 38.18 6.64
C PRO A 38 -43.58 37.19 5.52
N PRO A 39 -42.66 37.05 4.55
CA PRO A 39 -42.77 36.00 3.57
C PRO A 39 -42.87 34.62 4.20
N GLU A 40 -43.51 33.68 3.54
CA GLU A 40 -43.44 32.27 3.93
C GLU A 40 -41.96 31.77 3.87
N ALA A 41 -41.64 30.79 4.70
CA ALA A 41 -40.30 30.23 4.67
C ALA A 41 -39.96 29.67 3.28
N PRO A 42 -38.70 29.81 2.80
CA PRO A 42 -38.32 29.26 1.52
C PRO A 42 -38.46 27.74 1.48
N THR A 43 -38.89 27.23 0.33
CA THR A 43 -39.18 25.78 0.13
C THR A 43 -38.36 25.23 -1.03
N ASN A 44 -38.40 23.89 -1.20
CA ASN A 44 -37.72 23.15 -2.27
C ASN A 44 -36.22 23.53 -2.37
N LEU A 45 -35.58 23.74 -1.23
CA LEU A 45 -34.17 24.08 -1.15
C LEU A 45 -33.30 22.91 -1.59
N VAL A 46 -32.44 23.15 -2.57
CA VAL A 46 -31.48 22.17 -3.09
C VAL A 46 -30.13 22.82 -3.31
N ILE A 47 -29.08 22.20 -2.76
CA ILE A 47 -27.70 22.52 -3.06
C ILE A 47 -27.23 21.60 -4.19
N GLY A 48 -26.85 22.17 -5.32
CA GLY A 48 -26.42 21.46 -6.52
C GLY A 48 -25.01 21.85 -6.97
N LEU A 49 -24.60 21.34 -8.12
CA LEU A 49 -23.30 21.61 -8.74
C LEU A 49 -22.11 21.44 -7.76
N ALA A 50 -22.10 20.32 -7.04
CA ALA A 50 -21.08 20.02 -6.03
C ALA A 50 -20.90 21.15 -4.99
N GLY A 51 -22.00 21.75 -4.56
CA GLY A 51 -22.00 22.77 -3.50
C GLY A 51 -21.91 24.20 -3.98
N SER A 52 -21.74 24.47 -5.28
CA SER A 52 -21.55 25.84 -5.80
C SER A 52 -22.84 26.61 -6.08
N GLN A 53 -24.01 25.96 -5.93
CA GLN A 53 -25.28 26.59 -6.26
C GLN A 53 -26.38 26.17 -5.28
N LEU A 54 -27.14 27.14 -4.78
CA LEU A 54 -28.38 26.91 -4.03
C LEU A 54 -29.57 27.33 -4.89
N SER A 55 -30.58 26.48 -5.00
CA SER A 55 -31.86 26.78 -5.61
C SER A 55 -33.01 26.59 -4.65
N GLY A 56 -34.13 27.25 -4.91
CA GLY A 56 -35.33 27.12 -4.07
C GLY A 56 -36.52 27.89 -4.60
N ARG A 57 -37.55 27.96 -3.79
CA ARG A 57 -38.77 28.73 -4.06
C ARG A 57 -39.10 29.65 -2.89
N GLY A 58 -39.69 30.78 -3.20
CA GLY A 58 -40.13 31.76 -2.24
C GLY A 58 -41.04 32.82 -2.85
N GLU A 59 -41.37 33.82 -2.07
CA GLU A 59 -42.15 34.96 -2.50
C GLU A 59 -41.40 35.80 -3.52
N ALA A 60 -42.06 36.02 -4.67
CA ALA A 60 -41.46 36.75 -5.78
C ALA A 60 -41.04 38.18 -5.38
N GLY A 61 -39.83 38.59 -5.71
CA GLY A 61 -39.25 39.88 -5.37
C GLY A 61 -38.54 39.94 -4.03
N SER A 62 -38.73 38.97 -3.14
CA SER A 62 -38.02 38.92 -1.86
C SER A 62 -36.52 38.75 -2.04
N THR A 63 -35.74 39.32 -1.11
CA THR A 63 -34.32 39.14 -1.03
C THR A 63 -34.04 37.82 -0.28
N VAL A 64 -33.29 36.92 -0.90
CA VAL A 64 -32.81 35.69 -0.31
C VAL A 64 -31.49 35.95 0.40
N GLN A 65 -31.37 35.45 1.64
CA GLN A 65 -30.12 35.47 2.39
C GLN A 65 -29.78 34.09 2.87
N VAL A 66 -28.55 33.64 2.57
CA VAL A 66 -28.02 32.32 2.92
C VAL A 66 -26.97 32.49 4.03
N ARG A 67 -27.12 31.72 5.11
CA ARG A 67 -26.21 31.79 6.26
C ARG A 67 -25.68 30.39 6.60
N ASP A 68 -24.45 30.36 7.15
CA ASP A 68 -23.92 29.18 7.81
C ASP A 68 -24.49 28.99 9.24
N ALA A 69 -24.09 27.90 9.90
CA ALA A 69 -24.51 27.62 11.27
C ALA A 69 -24.00 28.64 12.31
N ALA A 70 -22.93 29.38 11.99
CA ALA A 70 -22.40 30.46 12.83
C ALA A 70 -23.14 31.80 12.61
N GLY A 71 -24.05 31.84 11.62
CA GLY A 71 -24.82 33.03 11.27
C GLY A 71 -24.14 33.96 10.25
N ASN A 72 -22.99 33.58 9.70
CA ASN A 72 -22.34 34.39 8.67
C ASN A 72 -23.11 34.31 7.36
N ILE A 73 -23.22 35.42 6.67
CA ILE A 73 -23.85 35.47 5.35
C ILE A 73 -22.88 34.93 4.30
N LEU A 74 -23.24 33.83 3.65
CA LEU A 74 -22.49 33.22 2.57
C LEU A 74 -22.87 33.79 1.20
N ALA A 75 -24.16 34.04 1.00
CA ALA A 75 -24.65 34.55 -0.27
C ALA A 75 -26.00 35.30 -0.11
N THR A 76 -26.29 36.17 -1.10
CA THR A 76 -27.58 36.85 -1.21
C THR A 76 -28.07 36.80 -2.65
N GLY A 77 -29.37 36.89 -2.84
CA GLY A 77 -29.99 36.90 -4.16
C GLY A 77 -31.40 37.42 -4.09
N THR A 78 -32.16 37.25 -5.17
CA THR A 78 -33.57 37.72 -5.27
C THR A 78 -34.41 36.57 -5.83
N VAL A 79 -35.61 36.42 -5.34
CA VAL A 79 -36.60 35.49 -5.89
C VAL A 79 -37.16 36.07 -7.19
N ALA A 80 -37.11 35.31 -8.26
CA ALA A 80 -37.63 35.70 -9.56
C ALA A 80 -39.16 35.79 -9.55
N ALA A 81 -39.73 36.40 -10.60
CA ALA A 81 -41.19 36.63 -10.75
C ALA A 81 -42.00 35.31 -10.79
N ASP A 82 -41.37 34.18 -11.14
CA ASP A 82 -41.98 32.84 -11.14
C ASP A 82 -41.90 32.12 -9.79
N GLY A 83 -41.42 32.83 -8.78
CA GLY A 83 -41.23 32.30 -7.41
C GLY A 83 -40.03 31.40 -7.24
N THR A 84 -39.08 31.36 -8.20
CA THR A 84 -37.86 30.58 -8.08
C THR A 84 -36.66 31.47 -7.79
N PHE A 85 -35.61 30.88 -7.19
CA PHE A 85 -34.30 31.51 -7.07
C PHE A 85 -33.18 30.52 -7.30
N VAL A 86 -32.07 31.05 -7.80
CA VAL A 86 -30.80 30.30 -7.96
C VAL A 86 -29.68 31.26 -7.56
N ILE A 87 -28.87 30.84 -6.61
CA ILE A 87 -27.81 31.64 -5.98
C ILE A 87 -26.51 30.88 -6.07
N ALA A 88 -25.46 31.55 -6.55
CA ALA A 88 -24.10 30.98 -6.49
C ALA A 88 -23.59 31.01 -5.04
N LEU A 89 -22.96 29.95 -4.64
CA LEU A 89 -22.21 29.82 -3.39
C LEU A 89 -20.71 29.85 -3.71
N ASP A 90 -20.01 30.85 -3.18
CA ASP A 90 -18.56 31.00 -3.36
C ASP A 90 -17.95 31.46 -2.02
N PRO A 91 -17.16 30.58 -1.35
CA PRO A 91 -16.78 29.22 -1.78
C PRO A 91 -17.96 28.24 -1.83
N ALA A 92 -17.81 27.15 -2.61
CA ALA A 92 -18.79 26.08 -2.64
C ALA A 92 -18.95 25.41 -1.25
N VAL A 93 -20.19 25.05 -0.89
CA VAL A 93 -20.51 24.38 0.37
C VAL A 93 -20.77 22.91 0.09
N ASN A 94 -19.81 22.06 0.39
CA ASN A 94 -19.80 20.63 0.05
C ASN A 94 -19.17 19.77 1.16
N ASP A 95 -19.31 20.22 2.40
CA ASP A 95 -18.71 19.65 3.62
C ASP A 95 -19.78 19.06 4.59
N GLY A 96 -20.99 18.78 4.09
CA GLY A 96 -22.07 18.28 4.92
C GLY A 96 -22.71 19.34 5.83
N SER A 97 -22.32 20.60 5.73
CA SER A 97 -22.87 21.64 6.59
C SER A 97 -24.32 22.01 6.24
N THR A 98 -25.06 22.46 7.26
CA THR A 98 -26.43 22.89 7.12
C THR A 98 -26.49 24.42 6.99
N LEU A 99 -27.12 24.88 5.92
CA LEU A 99 -27.37 26.29 5.65
C LEU A 99 -28.76 26.69 6.07
N GLN A 100 -28.88 27.93 6.56
CA GLN A 100 -30.14 28.60 6.86
C GLN A 100 -30.44 29.61 5.77
N VAL A 101 -31.66 29.59 5.25
CA VAL A 101 -32.09 30.47 4.17
C VAL A 101 -33.30 31.26 4.63
N THR A 102 -33.23 32.58 4.57
CA THR A 102 -34.35 33.47 4.88
C THR A 102 -34.73 34.35 3.66
N LEU A 103 -35.96 34.72 3.63
CA LEU A 103 -36.50 35.69 2.65
C LEU A 103 -36.80 37.01 3.37
N THR A 104 -36.52 38.13 2.72
CA THR A 104 -36.90 39.44 3.22
C THR A 104 -37.68 40.16 2.10
N ASP A 105 -38.88 40.57 2.37
CA ASP A 105 -39.71 41.32 1.44
C ASP A 105 -39.23 42.75 1.24
N ALA A 106 -39.97 43.50 0.41
CA ALA A 106 -39.65 44.91 0.13
C ALA A 106 -39.90 45.81 1.34
N ALA A 107 -40.75 45.42 2.28
CA ALA A 107 -41.07 46.14 3.51
C ALA A 107 -40.04 45.87 4.64
N GLY A 108 -39.20 44.86 4.49
CA GLY A 108 -38.17 44.48 5.46
C GLY A 108 -38.58 43.38 6.43
N ASN A 109 -39.73 42.73 6.23
CA ASN A 109 -40.14 41.60 7.08
C ASN A 109 -39.36 40.35 6.68
N VAL A 110 -38.92 39.61 7.66
CA VAL A 110 -38.05 38.43 7.47
C VAL A 110 -38.83 37.13 7.77
N SER A 111 -38.75 36.19 6.84
CA SER A 111 -39.39 34.88 6.95
C SER A 111 -38.79 34.06 8.07
N GLN A 112 -39.49 32.99 8.46
CA GLN A 112 -38.88 31.89 9.17
C GLN A 112 -37.80 31.26 8.29
N PRO A 113 -36.67 30.76 8.86
CA PRO A 113 -35.63 30.14 8.09
C PRO A 113 -36.06 28.77 7.53
N GLY A 114 -35.77 28.55 6.25
CA GLY A 114 -35.67 27.21 5.68
C GLY A 114 -34.27 26.67 5.89
N SER A 115 -34.11 25.34 6.00
CA SER A 115 -32.81 24.71 6.14
C SER A 115 -32.52 23.71 5.03
N VAL A 116 -31.28 23.59 4.63
CA VAL A 116 -30.79 22.60 3.65
C VAL A 116 -29.38 22.18 4.02
N THR A 117 -29.11 20.88 3.94
CA THR A 117 -27.78 20.33 4.21
C THR A 117 -27.08 20.02 2.89
N SER A 118 -25.83 20.45 2.76
CA SER A 118 -25.00 20.11 1.61
C SER A 118 -24.62 18.63 1.62
N ALA A 119 -24.32 18.09 0.44
CA ALA A 119 -23.59 16.82 0.39
C ALA A 119 -22.18 17.04 0.96
N ASP A 120 -21.70 16.07 1.70
CA ASP A 120 -20.29 16.03 2.07
C ASP A 120 -19.52 15.32 0.96
N LEU A 121 -18.64 16.05 0.31
CA LEU A 121 -17.77 15.58 -0.78
C LEU A 121 -16.29 15.77 -0.45
N LEU A 122 -15.98 16.20 0.78
CA LEU A 122 -14.61 16.48 1.20
C LEU A 122 -14.01 15.26 1.89
N PRO A 123 -12.94 14.69 1.32
CA PRO A 123 -12.24 13.63 2.01
C PRO A 123 -11.63 14.12 3.32
N PRO A 124 -11.56 13.26 4.34
CA PRO A 124 -10.80 13.58 5.54
C PRO A 124 -9.31 13.76 5.21
N ALA A 125 -8.59 14.48 6.06
CA ALA A 125 -7.14 14.57 5.97
C ALA A 125 -6.52 13.18 6.18
N GLN A 126 -5.29 12.97 5.67
CA GLN A 126 -4.56 11.75 5.94
C GLN A 126 -4.36 11.55 7.45
N PRO A 127 -4.32 10.29 7.93
CA PRO A 127 -4.03 10.02 9.34
C PRO A 127 -2.61 10.48 9.71
N THR A 128 -2.39 10.77 10.99
CA THR A 128 -1.08 11.21 11.54
C THR A 128 -0.72 10.42 12.78
N ASP A 129 0.52 10.60 13.27
CA ASP A 129 1.02 9.99 14.50
C ASP A 129 0.83 8.46 14.54
N LEU A 130 1.05 7.81 13.38
CA LEU A 130 0.88 6.37 13.25
C LEU A 130 1.95 5.62 14.05
N ALA A 131 1.52 4.58 14.78
CA ALA A 131 2.41 3.70 15.53
C ALA A 131 1.92 2.25 15.54
N LEU A 132 2.88 1.32 15.44
CA LEU A 132 2.67 -0.12 15.50
C LEU A 132 3.90 -0.74 16.20
N ALA A 133 3.87 -0.88 17.51
CA ALA A 133 5.05 -1.33 18.26
C ALA A 133 5.14 -2.86 18.42
N ASP A 134 4.00 -3.53 18.41
CA ASP A 134 3.86 -4.97 18.67
C ASP A 134 3.41 -5.80 17.46
N GLY A 135 3.37 -5.18 16.29
CA GLY A 135 2.88 -5.81 15.05
C GLY A 135 1.37 -6.03 15.00
N VAL A 136 0.63 -5.75 16.07
CA VAL A 136 -0.80 -6.06 16.21
C VAL A 136 -1.63 -4.83 16.53
N THR A 137 -1.20 -4.02 17.49
CA THR A 137 -1.94 -2.84 17.95
C THR A 137 -1.53 -1.60 17.15
N PHE A 138 -2.38 -1.18 16.22
CA PHE A 138 -2.15 -0.03 15.36
C PHE A 138 -2.88 1.20 15.90
N THR A 139 -2.15 2.28 16.13
CA THR A 139 -2.66 3.51 16.73
C THR A 139 -2.33 4.72 15.87
N GLY A 140 -3.07 5.82 16.06
CA GLY A 140 -2.81 7.08 15.37
C GLY A 140 -3.86 8.13 15.65
N ARG A 141 -3.84 9.18 14.83
CA ARG A 141 -4.79 10.27 14.85
C ARG A 141 -5.49 10.45 13.52
N GLY A 142 -6.71 10.96 13.58
CA GLY A 142 -7.50 11.26 12.39
C GLY A 142 -8.71 12.12 12.70
N GLU A 143 -9.54 12.32 11.71
CA GLU A 143 -10.80 13.04 11.83
C GLU A 143 -11.79 12.26 12.72
N PRO A 144 -12.34 12.87 13.78
CA PRO A 144 -13.29 12.22 14.67
C PRO A 144 -14.49 11.65 13.92
N GLY A 145 -14.81 10.39 14.18
CA GLY A 145 -15.90 9.66 13.53
C GLY A 145 -15.55 9.00 12.21
N ALA A 146 -14.42 9.32 11.59
CA ALA A 146 -13.96 8.63 10.38
C ALA A 146 -13.58 7.18 10.67
N THR A 147 -13.74 6.33 9.67
CA THR A 147 -13.32 4.92 9.71
C THR A 147 -11.90 4.80 9.21
N VAL A 148 -11.02 4.24 10.02
CA VAL A 148 -9.64 3.88 9.63
C VAL A 148 -9.69 2.55 8.86
N GLN A 149 -8.99 2.47 7.75
CA GLN A 149 -8.75 1.25 6.98
C GLN A 149 -7.26 1.05 6.82
N VAL A 150 -6.76 -0.11 7.22
CA VAL A 150 -5.37 -0.53 7.03
C VAL A 150 -5.36 -1.71 6.05
N ARG A 151 -4.55 -1.60 5.01
CA ARG A 151 -4.40 -2.63 3.98
C ARG A 151 -2.95 -3.06 3.86
N ASP A 152 -2.75 -4.34 3.51
CA ASP A 152 -1.45 -4.87 3.16
C ASP A 152 -1.02 -4.45 1.73
N ALA A 153 0.21 -4.79 1.35
CA ALA A 153 0.75 -4.49 0.02
C ALA A 153 -0.03 -5.16 -1.13
N ALA A 154 -0.81 -6.21 -0.86
CA ALA A 154 -1.71 -6.85 -1.83
C ALA A 154 -3.09 -6.16 -1.91
N GLY A 155 -3.34 -5.15 -1.07
CA GLY A 155 -4.59 -4.40 -1.00
C GLY A 155 -5.68 -5.05 -0.12
N ASN A 156 -5.39 -6.14 0.59
CA ASN A 156 -6.35 -6.77 1.50
C ASN A 156 -6.56 -5.89 2.74
N LEU A 157 -7.80 -5.78 3.18
CA LEU A 157 -8.12 -5.08 4.43
C LEU A 157 -7.72 -5.96 5.62
N ILE A 158 -6.73 -5.51 6.39
CA ILE A 158 -6.17 -6.23 7.54
C ILE A 158 -6.50 -5.59 8.89
N GLY A 159 -7.07 -4.39 8.88
CA GLY A 159 -7.52 -3.71 10.09
C GLY A 159 -8.51 -2.61 9.80
N THR A 160 -9.48 -2.43 10.69
CA THR A 160 -10.43 -1.32 10.63
C THR A 160 -10.83 -0.88 12.03
N GLY A 161 -11.12 0.40 12.19
CA GLY A 161 -11.54 1.01 13.45
C GLY A 161 -12.19 2.35 13.22
N VAL A 162 -12.69 2.98 14.26
CA VAL A 162 -13.28 4.32 14.21
C VAL A 162 -12.44 5.27 15.04
N VAL A 163 -12.20 6.46 14.51
CA VAL A 163 -11.53 7.55 15.21
C VAL A 163 -12.44 8.08 16.32
N GLY A 164 -11.94 8.11 17.54
CA GLY A 164 -12.67 8.63 18.71
C GLY A 164 -12.93 10.13 18.63
N ALA A 165 -13.82 10.63 19.50
CA ALA A 165 -14.11 12.06 19.58
C ALA A 165 -12.90 12.92 19.99
N ASP A 166 -11.86 12.31 20.55
CA ASP A 166 -10.56 12.91 20.91
C ASP A 166 -9.56 12.94 19.74
N GLY A 167 -9.99 12.46 18.56
CA GLY A 167 -9.16 12.35 17.38
C GLY A 167 -8.17 11.19 17.40
N LEU A 168 -8.26 10.27 18.36
CA LEU A 168 -7.38 9.10 18.48
C LEU A 168 -8.09 7.85 17.96
N PHE A 169 -7.28 6.92 17.43
CA PHE A 169 -7.77 5.57 17.13
C PHE A 169 -6.79 4.50 17.63
N SER A 170 -7.34 3.35 17.94
CA SER A 170 -6.60 2.11 18.21
C SER A 170 -7.39 0.96 17.62
N LEU A 171 -6.71 0.13 16.83
CA LEU A 171 -7.31 -1.04 16.19
C LEU A 171 -6.33 -2.21 16.17
N THR A 172 -6.85 -3.41 15.94
CA THR A 172 -6.04 -4.63 15.86
C THR A 172 -5.87 -5.03 14.39
N LEU A 173 -4.63 -5.32 14.00
CA LEU A 173 -4.30 -5.88 12.69
C LEU A 173 -4.40 -7.41 12.72
N SER A 174 -4.92 -7.98 11.65
CA SER A 174 -4.97 -9.44 11.46
C SER A 174 -4.81 -9.77 9.97
N PRO A 175 -3.74 -10.49 9.59
CA PRO A 175 -2.65 -11.00 10.44
C PRO A 175 -1.80 -9.89 11.07
N ALA A 176 -0.99 -10.26 12.06
CA ALA A 176 0.02 -9.36 12.64
C ALA A 176 1.02 -8.92 11.55
N GLN A 177 1.52 -7.70 11.68
CA GLN A 177 2.47 -7.08 10.76
C GLN A 177 3.74 -6.75 11.54
N ALA A 178 4.71 -7.64 11.50
CA ALA A 178 5.86 -7.63 12.41
C ALA A 178 7.19 -7.90 11.71
N ASN A 179 7.22 -7.83 10.37
CA ASN A 179 8.35 -8.22 9.53
C ASN A 179 8.63 -7.17 8.44
N GLY A 180 8.46 -5.89 8.78
CA GLY A 180 8.74 -4.79 7.85
C GLY A 180 7.73 -4.63 6.73
N GLU A 181 6.50 -5.16 6.87
CA GLU A 181 5.49 -5.09 5.82
C GLU A 181 5.07 -3.65 5.53
N ALA A 182 4.92 -3.32 4.25
CA ALA A 182 4.39 -2.04 3.82
C ALA A 182 2.86 -2.01 3.92
N LEU A 183 2.32 -1.01 4.60
CA LEU A 183 0.90 -0.85 4.86
C LEU A 183 0.37 0.43 4.22
N ASP A 184 -0.83 0.35 3.64
CA ASP A 184 -1.63 1.50 3.21
C ASP A 184 -2.66 1.86 4.27
N VAL A 185 -2.62 3.09 4.78
CA VAL A 185 -3.56 3.59 5.77
C VAL A 185 -4.37 4.75 5.20
N ARG A 186 -5.70 4.66 5.33
CA ARG A 186 -6.60 5.74 4.93
C ARG A 186 -7.73 5.94 5.93
N LEU A 187 -8.30 7.11 5.90
CA LEU A 187 -9.54 7.44 6.61
C LEU A 187 -10.69 7.49 5.61
N VAL A 188 -11.87 7.06 6.06
CA VAL A 188 -13.12 7.19 5.31
C VAL A 188 -14.13 7.84 6.24
N ASP A 189 -14.69 8.99 5.83
CA ASP A 189 -15.71 9.70 6.61
C ASP A 189 -17.09 8.99 6.57
N ALA A 190 -18.06 9.57 7.25
CA ALA A 190 -19.42 9.04 7.28
C ALA A 190 -20.17 9.18 5.94
N ALA A 191 -19.73 10.08 5.06
CA ALA A 191 -20.27 10.26 3.72
C ALA A 191 -19.67 9.30 2.69
N GLY A 192 -18.58 8.62 3.05
CA GLY A 192 -17.88 7.66 2.20
C GLY A 192 -16.70 8.26 1.42
N ASN A 193 -16.31 9.52 1.70
CA ASN A 193 -15.13 10.10 1.08
C ASN A 193 -13.88 9.53 1.75
N ALA A 194 -12.90 9.16 0.93
CA ALA A 194 -11.67 8.55 1.42
C ALA A 194 -10.48 9.49 1.30
N SER A 195 -9.66 9.58 2.34
CA SER A 195 -8.39 10.29 2.27
C SER A 195 -7.45 9.67 1.24
N ALA A 196 -6.45 10.41 0.80
CA ALA A 196 -5.31 9.80 0.13
C ALA A 196 -4.68 8.73 1.06
N PRO A 197 -4.19 7.61 0.51
CA PRO A 197 -3.49 6.61 1.32
C PRO A 197 -2.18 7.18 1.87
N LEU A 198 -1.85 6.81 3.10
CA LEU A 198 -0.56 7.08 3.72
C LEU A 198 0.19 5.75 3.86
N GLN A 199 1.41 5.70 3.32
CA GLN A 199 2.29 4.55 3.48
C GLN A 199 2.87 4.53 4.89
N PHE A 200 2.88 3.34 5.49
CA PHE A 200 3.47 3.07 6.79
C PHE A 200 4.19 1.72 6.73
N ASP A 201 5.47 1.71 7.06
CA ASP A 201 6.24 0.48 7.16
C ASP A 201 6.10 -0.07 8.58
N ALA A 202 5.61 -1.30 8.69
CA ALA A 202 5.52 -2.01 9.96
C ALA A 202 6.92 -2.22 10.56
N PRO A 203 7.04 -2.28 11.89
CA PRO A 203 8.32 -2.64 12.48
C PRO A 203 8.68 -4.09 12.12
N ASP A 204 9.93 -4.33 11.88
CA ASP A 204 10.45 -5.69 11.86
C ASP A 204 10.92 -6.03 13.28
N ILE A 205 10.16 -6.88 13.95
CA ILE A 205 10.41 -7.38 15.30
C ILE A 205 10.43 -8.90 15.34
N THR A 206 10.47 -9.55 14.17
CA THR A 206 10.46 -11.00 14.04
C THR A 206 11.90 -11.50 13.98
N PRO A 207 12.38 -12.23 14.98
CA PRO A 207 13.69 -12.84 14.91
C PRO A 207 13.78 -13.83 13.73
N PRO A 208 14.92 -13.87 13.05
CA PRO A 208 15.14 -14.87 12.03
C PRO A 208 15.13 -16.28 12.63
N GLU A 209 14.80 -17.29 11.82
CA GLU A 209 14.92 -18.70 12.21
C GLU A 209 16.37 -19.02 12.52
N ALA A 210 16.62 -20.08 13.31
CA ALA A 210 17.97 -20.53 13.61
C ALA A 210 18.72 -20.94 12.33
N VAL A 211 20.03 -20.71 12.27
CA VAL A 211 20.87 -21.16 11.15
C VAL A 211 20.87 -22.69 11.01
N THR A 212 20.97 -23.18 9.78
CA THR A 212 20.89 -24.61 9.46
C THR A 212 22.02 -25.04 8.50
N ASN A 213 22.14 -26.33 8.23
CA ASN A 213 23.07 -26.91 7.27
C ASN A 213 24.53 -26.46 7.51
N ILE A 214 24.93 -26.43 8.78
CA ILE A 214 26.24 -25.96 9.20
C ILE A 214 27.28 -27.02 8.85
N THR A 215 28.39 -26.59 8.25
CA THR A 215 29.56 -27.39 7.98
C THR A 215 30.84 -26.58 8.23
N VAL A 216 31.84 -27.23 8.82
CA VAL A 216 33.18 -26.65 9.02
C VAL A 216 34.16 -27.35 8.09
N GLY A 217 35.03 -26.58 7.44
CA GLY A 217 36.05 -27.10 6.57
C GLY A 217 37.08 -28.00 7.32
N ALA A 218 37.75 -28.88 6.59
CA ALA A 218 38.72 -29.83 7.15
C ALA A 218 39.85 -29.16 7.94
N ASP A 219 40.20 -27.92 7.58
CA ASP A 219 41.22 -27.11 8.25
C ASP A 219 40.69 -26.26 9.42
N GLY A 220 39.38 -26.30 9.64
CA GLY A 220 38.71 -25.54 10.69
C GLY A 220 38.68 -24.02 10.43
N LEU A 221 39.18 -23.54 9.27
CA LEU A 221 39.35 -22.12 8.99
C LEU A 221 38.10 -21.46 8.43
N ALA A 222 37.12 -22.22 7.94
CA ALA A 222 35.90 -21.70 7.37
C ALA A 222 34.67 -22.51 7.80
N LEU A 223 33.55 -21.82 7.97
CA LEU A 223 32.25 -22.39 8.30
C LEU A 223 31.22 -21.89 7.30
N SER A 224 30.41 -22.81 6.80
CA SER A 224 29.28 -22.47 5.94
C SER A 224 27.95 -22.96 6.50
N GLY A 225 26.85 -22.41 6.00
CA GLY A 225 25.50 -22.79 6.41
C GLY A 225 24.43 -22.03 5.65
N ARG A 226 23.21 -22.19 6.15
CA ARG A 226 22.04 -21.46 5.64
C ARG A 226 21.43 -20.59 6.74
N GLY A 227 20.94 -19.44 6.34
CA GLY A 227 20.28 -18.49 7.19
C GLY A 227 19.35 -17.57 6.41
N GLU A 228 18.83 -16.58 7.08
CA GLU A 228 17.96 -15.57 6.47
C GLU A 228 18.79 -14.58 5.62
N PRO A 229 18.42 -14.36 4.34
CA PRO A 229 19.13 -13.43 3.46
C PRO A 229 19.27 -12.02 4.07
N GLY A 230 20.51 -11.52 4.12
CA GLY A 230 20.82 -10.21 4.69
C GLY A 230 21.13 -10.21 6.20
N ALA A 231 20.81 -11.29 6.93
CA ALA A 231 21.17 -11.40 8.34
C ALA A 231 22.69 -11.55 8.52
N THR A 232 23.19 -11.09 9.65
CA THR A 232 24.58 -11.28 10.06
C THR A 232 24.68 -12.47 10.98
N VAL A 233 25.47 -13.47 10.62
CA VAL A 233 25.76 -14.63 11.46
C VAL A 233 27.03 -14.36 12.26
N GLU A 234 26.96 -14.60 13.55
CA GLU A 234 28.07 -14.58 14.48
C GLU A 234 28.35 -16.00 14.99
N VAL A 235 29.63 -16.41 14.93
CA VAL A 235 30.09 -17.72 15.38
C VAL A 235 30.94 -17.53 16.65
N ARG A 236 30.58 -18.23 17.72
CA ARG A 236 31.30 -18.21 19.02
C ARG A 236 31.87 -19.57 19.34
N ASP A 237 33.03 -19.59 19.99
CA ASP A 237 33.62 -20.77 20.59
C ASP A 237 32.89 -21.17 21.90
N ALA A 238 33.28 -22.27 22.51
CA ALA A 238 32.74 -22.77 23.78
C ALA A 238 32.93 -21.80 24.96
N ASN A 239 33.83 -20.81 24.85
CA ASN A 239 34.09 -19.80 25.87
C ASN A 239 33.22 -18.54 25.63
N GLY A 240 32.41 -18.50 24.54
CA GLY A 240 31.62 -17.36 24.12
C GLY A 240 32.39 -16.27 23.35
N THR A 241 33.65 -16.55 22.95
CA THR A 241 34.45 -15.63 22.14
C THR A 241 33.98 -15.68 20.69
N VAL A 242 33.78 -14.53 20.07
CA VAL A 242 33.46 -14.46 18.63
C VAL A 242 34.70 -14.85 17.83
N ILE A 243 34.59 -15.91 17.05
CA ILE A 243 35.66 -16.42 16.17
C ILE A 243 35.38 -16.22 14.68
N GLY A 244 34.17 -15.77 14.32
CA GLY A 244 33.83 -15.45 12.95
C GLY A 244 32.51 -14.69 12.84
N THR A 245 32.39 -13.86 11.81
CA THR A 245 31.18 -13.15 11.45
C THR A 245 31.03 -13.10 9.93
N GLY A 246 29.79 -13.14 9.44
CA GLY A 246 29.52 -13.03 8.02
C GLY A 246 28.06 -12.70 7.73
N VAL A 247 27.76 -12.24 6.52
CA VAL A 247 26.41 -11.91 6.09
C VAL A 247 25.85 -13.02 5.21
N VAL A 248 24.62 -13.42 5.45
CA VAL A 248 23.90 -14.38 4.63
C VAL A 248 23.61 -13.76 3.25
N GLY A 249 24.03 -14.44 2.20
CA GLY A 249 23.82 -14.00 0.82
C GLY A 249 22.33 -14.05 0.42
N ALA A 250 21.99 -13.43 -0.70
CA ALA A 250 20.62 -13.40 -1.23
C ALA A 250 20.06 -14.80 -1.55
N ASN A 251 20.93 -15.80 -1.73
CA ASN A 251 20.57 -17.21 -1.95
C ASN A 251 20.32 -17.98 -0.63
N GLY A 252 20.39 -17.30 0.51
CA GLY A 252 20.21 -17.91 1.84
C GLY A 252 21.41 -18.72 2.34
N THR A 253 22.61 -18.57 1.74
CA THR A 253 23.82 -19.24 2.21
C THR A 253 24.84 -18.25 2.77
N PHE A 254 25.71 -18.72 3.65
CA PHE A 254 26.85 -17.96 4.15
C PHE A 254 28.12 -18.80 4.16
N LEU A 255 29.25 -18.12 4.07
CA LEU A 255 30.59 -18.66 4.28
C LEU A 255 31.32 -17.67 5.17
N ILE A 256 31.87 -18.15 6.29
CA ILE A 256 32.52 -17.34 7.32
C ILE A 256 33.91 -17.87 7.57
N ASP A 257 34.93 -17.02 7.48
CA ASP A 257 36.27 -17.32 7.90
C ASP A 257 36.35 -17.33 9.43
N LEU A 258 36.95 -18.35 10.01
CA LEU A 258 37.11 -18.53 11.46
C LEU A 258 38.54 -18.19 11.89
N ALA A 259 38.65 -17.37 12.93
CA ALA A 259 39.92 -17.02 13.56
C ALA A 259 39.73 -16.89 15.10
N PRO A 260 40.26 -17.82 15.89
CA PRO A 260 41.06 -18.98 15.50
C PRO A 260 40.28 -20.07 14.75
N ALA A 261 40.98 -21.00 14.11
CA ALA A 261 40.37 -22.14 13.47
C ALA A 261 39.62 -23.02 14.50
N ALA A 262 38.41 -23.46 14.12
CA ALA A 262 37.62 -24.38 14.93
C ALA A 262 38.30 -25.75 15.02
N GLN A 263 38.34 -26.32 16.22
CA GLN A 263 39.02 -27.60 16.47
C GLN A 263 38.04 -28.77 16.40
N PRO A 264 38.47 -29.95 15.89
CA PRO A 264 37.65 -31.15 15.92
C PRO A 264 37.14 -31.44 17.34
N GLY A 265 35.81 -31.65 17.47
CA GLY A 265 35.15 -31.89 18.77
C GLY A 265 34.86 -30.61 19.56
N GLU A 266 35.18 -29.43 19.02
CA GLU A 266 34.79 -28.17 19.64
C GLU A 266 33.29 -27.90 19.41
N GLN A 267 32.63 -27.34 20.43
CA GLN A 267 31.27 -26.88 20.32
C GLN A 267 31.26 -25.40 19.92
N LEU A 268 30.57 -25.08 18.84
CA LEU A 268 30.36 -23.74 18.36
C LEU A 268 28.90 -23.33 18.58
N SER A 269 28.68 -22.04 18.90
CA SER A 269 27.35 -21.45 19.03
C SER A 269 27.17 -20.37 17.96
N LEU A 270 26.13 -20.51 17.16
CA LEU A 270 25.83 -19.59 16.05
C LEU A 270 24.52 -18.87 16.29
N VAL A 271 24.57 -17.54 16.15
CA VAL A 271 23.39 -16.67 16.19
C VAL A 271 23.38 -15.82 14.93
N GLN A 272 22.22 -15.74 14.28
CA GLN A 272 22.05 -14.74 13.21
C GLN A 272 21.20 -13.59 13.72
N THR A 273 21.53 -12.39 13.25
CA THR A 273 20.81 -11.15 13.56
C THR A 273 20.41 -10.49 12.25
N ASP A 274 19.12 -10.18 12.09
CA ASP A 274 18.62 -9.49 10.92
C ASP A 274 19.08 -8.01 10.86
N PRO A 275 18.83 -7.29 9.75
CA PRO A 275 19.16 -5.87 9.65
C PRO A 275 18.40 -4.97 10.63
N SER A 276 17.28 -5.45 11.20
CA SER A 276 16.46 -4.73 12.18
C SER A 276 16.97 -4.91 13.62
N GLY A 277 17.89 -5.85 13.83
CA GLY A 277 18.51 -6.13 15.11
C GLY A 277 17.86 -7.27 15.91
N ASN A 278 16.92 -8.02 15.32
CA ASN A 278 16.34 -9.19 15.97
C ASN A 278 17.29 -10.39 15.84
N ALA A 279 17.54 -11.06 16.95
CA ALA A 279 18.46 -12.19 16.99
C ALA A 279 17.72 -13.54 17.05
N SER A 280 18.17 -14.50 16.27
CA SER A 280 17.68 -15.88 16.32
C SER A 280 17.97 -16.53 17.66
N VAL A 281 17.33 -17.67 17.90
CA VAL A 281 17.86 -18.61 18.90
C VAL A 281 19.23 -19.12 18.44
N ALA A 282 20.12 -19.41 19.40
CA ALA A 282 21.43 -19.98 19.10
C ALA A 282 21.30 -21.39 18.52
N THR A 283 22.12 -21.69 17.51
CA THR A 283 22.33 -23.05 17.03
C THR A 283 23.66 -23.56 17.57
N GLU A 284 23.62 -24.66 18.35
CA GLU A 284 24.82 -25.32 18.78
C GLU A 284 25.28 -26.33 17.72
N TYR A 285 26.56 -26.31 17.41
CA TYR A 285 27.17 -27.18 16.40
C TYR A 285 28.46 -27.80 16.94
N ASP A 286 28.49 -29.12 17.01
CA ASP A 286 29.69 -29.87 17.40
C ASP A 286 30.54 -30.08 16.14
N VAL A 287 31.75 -29.56 16.13
CA VAL A 287 32.71 -29.76 15.03
C VAL A 287 33.05 -31.26 14.93
N PRO A 288 32.86 -31.90 13.78
CA PRO A 288 33.14 -33.32 13.66
C PRO A 288 34.56 -33.68 14.11
N LEU A 289 34.73 -34.82 14.77
CA LEU A 289 36.06 -35.35 15.18
C LEU A 289 36.91 -35.83 14.01
N THR A 290 36.27 -36.04 12.83
CA THR A 290 36.94 -36.42 11.59
C THR A 290 37.09 -35.18 10.69
N THR A 291 38.21 -35.07 10.01
CA THR A 291 38.45 -33.99 9.06
C THR A 291 37.48 -34.14 7.87
N ALA A 292 36.69 -33.11 7.59
CA ALA A 292 35.88 -33.09 6.38
C ALA A 292 36.77 -33.14 5.12
N PRO A 293 36.32 -33.75 4.05
CA PRO A 293 37.07 -33.74 2.80
C PRO A 293 37.18 -32.32 2.22
N ASP A 294 38.20 -32.09 1.41
CA ASP A 294 38.35 -30.84 0.68
C ASP A 294 37.15 -30.60 -0.23
N SER A 295 36.75 -29.34 -0.37
CA SER A 295 35.65 -28.94 -1.26
C SER A 295 35.98 -29.31 -2.71
N PRO A 296 34.96 -29.66 -3.50
CA PRO A 296 35.12 -29.84 -4.95
C PRO A 296 35.66 -28.56 -5.60
N SER A 297 36.47 -28.76 -6.64
CA SER A 297 37.12 -27.66 -7.35
C SER A 297 37.12 -27.90 -8.87
N ASN A 298 37.62 -26.93 -9.66
CA ASN A 298 37.64 -26.99 -11.13
C ASN A 298 36.25 -27.30 -11.72
N LEU A 299 35.20 -26.77 -11.10
CA LEU A 299 33.82 -27.02 -11.51
C LEU A 299 33.55 -26.42 -12.89
N ALA A 300 32.87 -27.18 -13.75
CA ALA A 300 32.41 -26.72 -15.06
C ALA A 300 31.08 -27.40 -15.39
N ILE A 301 30.10 -26.60 -15.82
CA ILE A 301 28.83 -27.08 -16.37
C ILE A 301 28.88 -26.96 -17.88
N ASN A 302 28.45 -28.01 -18.60
CA ASN A 302 28.37 -27.96 -20.04
C ASN A 302 27.32 -26.93 -20.53
N ALA A 303 27.40 -26.58 -21.81
CA ALA A 303 26.60 -25.46 -22.36
C ALA A 303 25.08 -25.70 -22.33
N ASP A 304 24.61 -26.93 -22.23
CA ASP A 304 23.20 -27.30 -22.15
C ASP A 304 22.70 -27.53 -20.71
N GLY A 305 23.56 -27.31 -19.73
CA GLY A 305 23.21 -27.41 -18.30
C GLY A 305 22.93 -28.81 -17.79
N THR A 306 23.29 -29.85 -18.56
CA THR A 306 22.95 -31.25 -18.23
C THR A 306 24.03 -31.97 -17.45
N THR A 307 25.30 -31.51 -17.51
CA THR A 307 26.44 -32.22 -16.95
C THR A 307 27.35 -31.27 -16.20
N LEU A 308 27.64 -31.59 -14.93
CA LEU A 308 28.69 -30.95 -14.12
C LEU A 308 29.92 -31.84 -14.08
N THR A 309 31.09 -31.25 -14.31
CA THR A 309 32.40 -31.91 -14.14
C THR A 309 33.24 -31.15 -13.15
N GLY A 310 34.21 -31.80 -12.53
CA GLY A 310 35.12 -31.18 -11.58
C GLY A 310 36.12 -32.17 -10.99
N THR A 311 36.75 -31.74 -9.90
CA THR A 311 37.65 -32.57 -9.11
C THR A 311 37.27 -32.52 -7.63
N ALA A 312 37.41 -33.65 -6.93
CA ALA A 312 37.20 -33.81 -5.49
C ALA A 312 38.16 -34.90 -4.95
N PRO A 313 38.31 -35.04 -3.63
CA PRO A 313 39.12 -36.13 -3.07
C PRO A 313 38.65 -37.48 -3.58
N ALA A 314 39.61 -38.31 -4.01
CA ALA A 314 39.32 -39.61 -4.61
C ALA A 314 38.46 -40.46 -3.71
N GLY A 315 37.41 -41.10 -4.25
CA GLY A 315 36.50 -41.97 -3.50
C GLY A 315 35.36 -41.22 -2.77
N THR A 316 35.41 -39.90 -2.63
CA THR A 316 34.30 -39.17 -1.99
C THR A 316 33.05 -39.18 -2.90
N ARG A 317 31.88 -39.16 -2.29
CA ARG A 317 30.61 -38.94 -2.98
C ARG A 317 30.41 -37.44 -3.18
N VAL A 318 30.35 -37.00 -4.44
CA VAL A 318 30.06 -35.63 -4.76
C VAL A 318 28.55 -35.47 -4.98
N GLU A 319 27.95 -34.49 -4.34
CA GLU A 319 26.52 -34.15 -4.48
C GLU A 319 26.38 -32.72 -5.01
N VAL A 320 25.36 -32.52 -5.85
CA VAL A 320 24.97 -31.21 -6.39
C VAL A 320 23.57 -30.89 -5.90
N HIS A 321 23.44 -29.74 -5.28
CA HIS A 321 22.15 -29.23 -4.77
C HIS A 321 21.76 -27.92 -5.47
N ASP A 322 20.46 -27.76 -5.71
CA ASP A 322 19.89 -26.50 -6.19
C ASP A 322 19.83 -25.44 -5.07
N ALA A 323 19.40 -24.23 -5.38
CA ALA A 323 19.25 -23.13 -4.42
C ALA A 323 18.26 -23.42 -3.28
N ASN A 324 17.40 -24.43 -3.42
CA ASN A 324 16.46 -24.87 -2.37
C ASN A 324 17.02 -26.01 -1.53
N GLY A 325 18.26 -26.48 -1.82
CA GLY A 325 18.89 -27.61 -1.16
C GLY A 325 18.42 -28.98 -1.67
N THR A 326 17.73 -29.04 -2.82
CA THR A 326 17.31 -30.28 -3.44
C THR A 326 18.50 -30.95 -4.13
N LEU A 327 18.72 -32.24 -3.88
CA LEU A 327 19.73 -33.03 -4.58
C LEU A 327 19.32 -33.21 -6.04
N ILE A 328 20.14 -32.72 -6.97
CA ILE A 328 19.88 -32.75 -8.42
C ILE A 328 20.88 -33.63 -9.18
N GLY A 329 21.90 -34.15 -8.52
CA GLY A 329 22.85 -35.08 -9.10
C GLY A 329 23.92 -35.54 -8.12
N SER A 330 24.48 -36.72 -8.32
CA SER A 330 25.62 -37.23 -7.52
C SER A 330 26.47 -38.22 -8.29
N ALA A 331 27.76 -38.30 -7.94
CA ALA A 331 28.69 -39.29 -8.44
C ALA A 331 29.79 -39.55 -7.40
N ILE A 332 30.54 -40.65 -7.57
CA ILE A 332 31.77 -40.92 -6.81
C ILE A 332 32.96 -40.35 -7.60
N ALA A 333 33.83 -39.60 -6.89
CA ALA A 333 35.08 -39.12 -7.49
C ALA A 333 36.01 -40.31 -7.82
N ASN A 334 36.54 -40.31 -9.04
CA ASN A 334 37.47 -41.34 -9.52
C ASN A 334 38.77 -41.33 -8.72
N ALA A 335 39.61 -42.35 -8.97
CA ALA A 335 40.91 -42.47 -8.31
C ALA A 335 41.89 -41.32 -8.65
N ASP A 336 41.67 -40.61 -9.75
CA ASP A 336 42.41 -39.42 -10.14
C ASP A 336 41.75 -38.09 -9.62
N GLY A 337 40.69 -38.24 -8.83
CA GLY A 337 39.93 -37.16 -8.28
C GLY A 337 38.90 -36.55 -9.23
N SER A 338 38.84 -36.93 -10.48
CA SER A 338 37.86 -36.38 -11.45
C SER A 338 36.45 -36.92 -11.17
N PHE A 339 35.42 -36.12 -11.49
CA PHE A 339 34.03 -36.57 -11.46
C PHE A 339 33.22 -35.96 -12.62
N SER A 340 32.13 -36.66 -12.98
CA SER A 340 31.13 -36.15 -13.91
C SER A 340 29.75 -36.55 -13.41
N ILE A 341 28.86 -35.60 -13.31
CA ILE A 341 27.51 -35.72 -12.74
C ILE A 341 26.47 -35.28 -13.75
N GLU A 342 25.50 -36.15 -14.04
CA GLU A 342 24.31 -35.73 -14.78
C GLU A 342 23.36 -34.96 -13.85
N LEU A 343 22.93 -33.77 -14.27
CA LEU A 343 22.02 -32.90 -13.51
C LEU A 343 20.58 -33.18 -13.95
N ASN A 344 19.72 -33.45 -12.98
CA ASN A 344 18.30 -33.72 -13.22
C ASN A 344 17.43 -32.98 -12.19
N PRO A 345 16.65 -31.94 -12.60
CA PRO A 345 16.57 -31.41 -13.98
C PRO A 345 17.86 -30.74 -14.46
N ALA A 346 17.99 -30.53 -15.79
CA ALA A 346 19.06 -29.72 -16.34
C ALA A 346 19.01 -28.31 -15.79
N GLN A 347 20.18 -27.72 -15.52
CA GLN A 347 20.32 -26.39 -14.93
C GLN A 347 20.78 -25.41 -16.02
N ALA A 348 19.85 -24.64 -16.57
CA ALA A 348 20.07 -23.87 -17.78
C ALA A 348 19.50 -22.44 -17.74
N ASN A 349 19.26 -21.91 -16.54
CA ASN A 349 18.61 -20.62 -16.33
C ASN A 349 19.39 -19.77 -15.31
N GLY A 350 20.72 -19.89 -15.31
CA GLY A 350 21.58 -19.12 -14.40
C GLY A 350 21.49 -19.54 -12.93
N GLU A 351 20.99 -20.73 -12.64
CA GLU A 351 20.85 -21.23 -11.27
C GLU A 351 22.20 -21.32 -10.57
N LEU A 352 22.25 -20.94 -9.29
CA LEU A 352 23.39 -21.14 -8.42
C LEU A 352 23.28 -22.51 -7.77
N LEU A 353 24.34 -23.32 -7.93
CA LEU A 353 24.40 -24.69 -7.42
C LEU A 353 25.47 -24.80 -6.34
N ASP A 354 25.17 -25.56 -5.30
CA ASP A 354 26.11 -25.97 -4.24
C ASP A 354 26.60 -27.39 -4.53
N VAL A 355 27.93 -27.57 -4.53
CA VAL A 355 28.59 -28.85 -4.78
C VAL A 355 29.40 -29.23 -3.55
N VAL A 356 29.13 -30.39 -2.95
CA VAL A 356 29.83 -30.88 -1.75
C VAL A 356 30.46 -32.25 -2.00
N ALA A 357 31.60 -32.53 -1.39
CA ALA A 357 32.17 -33.84 -1.32
C ALA A 357 31.86 -34.47 0.07
N ILE A 358 31.50 -35.73 0.09
CA ILE A 358 31.12 -36.48 1.31
C ILE A 358 32.02 -37.70 1.39
N ASP A 359 32.72 -37.87 2.53
CA ASP A 359 33.59 -39.02 2.76
C ASP A 359 32.79 -40.27 3.14
N ASP A 360 33.49 -41.41 3.30
CA ASP A 360 32.91 -42.70 3.72
C ASP A 360 32.29 -42.65 5.15
N GLY A 361 32.70 -41.67 5.96
CA GLY A 361 32.13 -41.42 7.30
C GLY A 361 30.85 -40.56 7.27
N GLY A 362 30.47 -40.07 6.10
CA GLY A 362 29.32 -39.19 5.93
C GLY A 362 29.59 -37.71 6.24
N VAL A 363 30.87 -37.36 6.42
CA VAL A 363 31.29 -35.98 6.68
C VAL A 363 31.34 -35.23 5.35
N SER A 364 30.63 -34.09 5.27
CA SER A 364 30.57 -33.23 4.07
C SER A 364 31.67 -32.16 4.10
N SER A 365 32.21 -31.85 2.93
CA SER A 365 33.02 -30.66 2.71
C SER A 365 32.21 -29.39 2.84
N LEU A 366 32.90 -28.23 2.88
CA LEU A 366 32.25 -26.96 2.52
C LEU A 366 31.70 -27.03 1.08
N PRO A 367 30.58 -26.38 0.81
CA PRO A 367 30.06 -26.30 -0.56
C PRO A 367 30.97 -25.44 -1.43
N ALA A 368 31.27 -25.93 -2.65
CA ALA A 368 31.79 -25.12 -3.72
C ALA A 368 30.62 -24.67 -4.60
N GLN A 369 30.60 -23.42 -4.98
CA GLN A 369 29.49 -22.84 -5.75
C GLN A 369 29.83 -22.72 -7.23
N ILE A 370 28.83 -22.98 -8.08
CA ILE A 370 28.92 -22.74 -9.51
C ILE A 370 27.59 -22.23 -10.03
N THR A 371 27.66 -21.26 -10.94
CA THR A 371 26.47 -20.77 -11.64
C THR A 371 26.29 -21.54 -12.94
N ALA A 372 25.10 -22.08 -13.16
CA ALA A 372 24.72 -22.75 -14.39
C ALA A 372 24.65 -21.76 -15.57
N PRO A 373 24.82 -22.24 -16.83
CA PRO A 373 24.59 -21.38 -17.98
C PRO A 373 23.15 -20.90 -18.01
N ASP A 374 22.95 -19.67 -18.42
CA ASP A 374 21.63 -19.14 -18.73
C ASP A 374 21.43 -19.20 -20.25
N ILE A 375 20.65 -20.19 -20.69
CA ILE A 375 20.32 -20.44 -22.11
C ILE A 375 18.81 -20.44 -22.33
N THR A 376 18.02 -20.19 -21.28
CA THR A 376 16.59 -20.10 -21.37
C THR A 376 16.17 -18.66 -21.65
N ALA A 377 15.38 -18.51 -22.71
CA ALA A 377 14.80 -17.19 -22.95
C ALA A 377 13.76 -16.87 -21.86
N PRO A 378 13.75 -15.63 -21.36
CA PRO A 378 12.74 -15.22 -20.39
C PRO A 378 11.33 -15.43 -20.94
N ALA A 379 10.38 -15.70 -20.05
CA ALA A 379 8.98 -15.80 -20.42
C ALA A 379 8.48 -14.47 -20.99
N ALA A 380 7.50 -14.55 -21.90
CA ALA A 380 6.90 -13.34 -22.45
C ALA A 380 6.33 -12.46 -21.31
N PRO A 381 6.49 -11.14 -21.39
CA PRO A 381 5.92 -10.23 -20.40
C PRO A 381 4.40 -10.40 -20.26
N THR A 382 3.91 -10.34 -19.04
CA THR A 382 2.49 -10.50 -18.67
C THR A 382 1.95 -9.25 -17.99
N GLU A 383 0.64 -9.21 -17.71
CA GLU A 383 -0.04 -8.11 -17.02
C GLU A 383 0.25 -6.75 -17.68
N LEU A 384 0.40 -6.74 -19.00
CA LEU A 384 0.72 -5.50 -19.73
C LEU A 384 -0.45 -4.53 -19.69
N ALA A 385 -0.18 -3.31 -19.27
CA ALA A 385 -1.12 -2.22 -19.28
C ALA A 385 -0.47 -0.93 -19.81
N VAL A 386 -1.27 -0.12 -20.51
CA VAL A 386 -0.85 1.20 -21.00
C VAL A 386 -1.61 2.27 -20.23
N SER A 387 -0.91 3.29 -19.74
CA SER A 387 -1.54 4.44 -19.08
C SER A 387 -2.55 5.14 -19.99
N ALA A 388 -3.52 5.82 -19.39
CA ALA A 388 -4.59 6.49 -20.15
C ALA A 388 -4.10 7.57 -21.13
N ASP A 389 -2.93 8.15 -20.90
CA ASP A 389 -2.25 9.12 -21.74
C ASP A 389 -1.32 8.46 -22.78
N GLY A 390 -1.19 7.13 -22.75
CA GLY A 390 -0.33 6.39 -23.67
C GLY A 390 1.17 6.52 -23.41
N SER A 391 1.59 7.18 -22.34
CA SER A 391 3.01 7.52 -22.09
C SER A 391 3.79 6.46 -21.33
N VAL A 392 3.12 5.55 -20.61
CA VAL A 392 3.74 4.53 -19.77
C VAL A 392 3.15 3.16 -20.07
N ILE A 393 4.02 2.16 -20.19
CA ILE A 393 3.64 0.76 -20.22
C ILE A 393 4.16 0.10 -18.94
N THR A 394 3.28 -0.63 -18.27
CA THR A 394 3.61 -1.44 -17.10
C THR A 394 3.34 -2.91 -17.38
N GLY A 395 4.00 -3.80 -16.68
CA GLY A 395 3.83 -5.24 -16.82
C GLY A 395 4.71 -6.01 -15.87
N ARG A 396 4.71 -7.34 -16.00
CA ARG A 396 5.58 -8.25 -15.27
C ARG A 396 6.44 -9.05 -16.24
N ALA A 397 7.70 -9.23 -15.89
CA ALA A 397 8.63 -10.08 -16.60
C ALA A 397 9.70 -10.62 -15.64
N GLU A 398 10.58 -11.47 -16.13
CA GLU A 398 11.65 -12.06 -15.35
C GLU A 398 12.58 -10.98 -14.77
N PRO A 399 12.87 -11.01 -13.44
CA PRO A 399 13.76 -10.05 -12.81
C PRO A 399 15.14 -9.99 -13.49
N GLY A 400 15.64 -8.78 -13.74
CA GLY A 400 16.93 -8.55 -14.40
C GLY A 400 16.88 -8.59 -15.93
N SER A 401 15.80 -9.12 -16.54
CA SER A 401 15.62 -9.11 -18.00
C SER A 401 15.40 -7.69 -18.53
N THR A 402 15.68 -7.48 -19.81
CA THR A 402 15.38 -6.22 -20.49
C THR A 402 14.13 -6.38 -21.36
N VAL A 403 13.07 -5.67 -21.00
CA VAL A 403 11.86 -5.60 -21.82
C VAL A 403 12.04 -4.49 -22.87
N ARG A 404 11.80 -4.86 -24.13
CA ARG A 404 11.82 -3.92 -25.27
C ARG A 404 10.42 -3.80 -25.85
N ILE A 405 9.96 -2.58 -26.00
CA ILE A 405 8.67 -2.26 -26.59
C ILE A 405 8.89 -1.82 -28.05
N VAL A 406 8.19 -2.47 -28.96
CA VAL A 406 8.26 -2.13 -30.38
C VAL A 406 6.84 -1.90 -30.94
N ALA A 407 6.72 -0.95 -31.85
CA ALA A 407 5.49 -0.74 -32.63
C ALA A 407 5.31 -1.87 -33.68
N ALA A 408 4.13 -1.95 -34.29
CA ALA A 408 3.81 -2.96 -35.30
C ALA A 408 4.70 -2.87 -36.58
N ASP A 409 5.28 -1.70 -36.82
CA ASP A 409 6.23 -1.47 -37.93
C ASP A 409 7.68 -1.82 -37.56
N GLY A 410 7.92 -2.32 -36.34
CA GLY A 410 9.24 -2.66 -35.82
C GLY A 410 10.01 -1.52 -35.16
N THR A 411 9.45 -0.32 -35.10
CA THR A 411 10.08 0.83 -34.43
C THR A 411 10.16 0.60 -32.91
N GLU A 412 11.35 0.77 -32.34
CA GLU A 412 11.52 0.69 -30.89
C GLU A 412 10.94 1.93 -30.20
N LEU A 413 10.03 1.71 -29.28
CA LEU A 413 9.36 2.76 -28.50
C LEU A 413 10.04 2.98 -27.14
N GLY A 414 10.71 1.96 -26.62
CA GLY A 414 11.44 2.07 -25.35
C GLY A 414 11.92 0.74 -24.81
N THR A 415 12.81 0.82 -23.82
CA THR A 415 13.35 -0.34 -23.08
C THR A 415 13.33 -0.06 -21.58
N ALA A 416 13.17 -1.12 -20.80
CA ALA A 416 13.30 -1.06 -19.34
C ALA A 416 13.91 -2.35 -18.81
N VAL A 417 14.73 -2.22 -17.76
CA VAL A 417 15.21 -3.38 -17.00
C VAL A 417 14.20 -3.71 -15.92
N VAL A 418 13.84 -4.97 -15.83
CA VAL A 418 12.87 -5.48 -14.84
C VAL A 418 13.49 -5.47 -13.46
N GLY A 419 12.76 -4.90 -12.50
CA GLY A 419 13.19 -4.84 -11.10
C GLY A 419 13.23 -6.22 -10.42
N PRO A 420 13.75 -6.29 -9.18
CA PRO A 420 13.96 -7.57 -8.46
C PRO A 420 12.65 -8.30 -8.09
N THR A 421 11.52 -7.63 -8.18
CA THR A 421 10.20 -8.22 -7.89
C THR A 421 9.43 -8.65 -9.14
N GLY A 422 10.05 -8.56 -10.30
CA GLY A 422 9.39 -8.84 -11.59
C GLY A 422 8.45 -7.71 -11.98
#